data_a0dcc451c000e0a34b993abe57d611b3
#
_entry.id   a0dcc451c000e0a34b993abe57d611b3
#
_cell.length_a   1.000
_cell.length_b   1.000
_cell.length_c   1.000
_cell.angle_alpha   90.00
_cell.angle_beta   90.00
_cell.angle_gamma   90.00
#
_symmetry.space_group_name_H-M   'P 1'
#
loop_
_entity.id
_entity.type
_entity.pdbx_description
1 polymer ?
#
loop_
_entity_poly.entity_id
_entity_poly.type
_entity_poly.pdbx_seq_one_letter_code
_entity_poly.pdbx_strand_id
1 'polypeptide(L)'
;MLFHVTWDFTDNSDEAQRRGLAMLGKWQPPAGAEFKGFYGFADGSGGVAIVEADSAATLARTTAPWTTWLSFTVTPILPIEEASAIGAEAIAFRDSVS
;
A
#
# COMPACT_ATOMS: atom_id res chain seq x y z
N MET A 1 -6.62 9.13 -4.50
CA MET A 1 -7.04 7.85 -3.89
C MET A 1 -6.04 7.43 -2.84
N LEU A 2 -6.53 6.92 -1.72
CA LEU A 2 -5.69 6.49 -0.61
C LEU A 2 -5.56 4.97 -0.62
N PHE A 3 -4.34 4.47 -0.44
CA PHE A 3 -4.04 3.04 -0.48
C PHE A 3 -3.29 2.61 0.76
N HIS A 4 -3.66 1.44 1.26
CA HIS A 4 -2.92 0.72 2.28
C HIS A 4 -2.09 -0.34 1.56
N VAL A 5 -0.77 -0.28 1.73
CA VAL A 5 0.15 -1.16 1.03
C VAL A 5 0.98 -1.90 2.07
N THR A 6 0.93 -3.23 2.03
CA THR A 6 1.84 -4.05 2.83
C THR A 6 2.75 -4.83 1.90
N TRP A 7 3.93 -5.17 2.38
CA TRP A 7 4.85 -6.00 1.62
C TRP A 7 5.54 -7.01 2.51
N ASP A 8 5.88 -8.14 1.88
CA ASP A 8 6.68 -9.20 2.47
C ASP A 8 7.90 -9.45 1.58
N PHE A 9 9.01 -9.80 2.18
CA PHE A 9 10.19 -10.17 1.41
C PHE A 9 10.00 -11.55 0.80
N THR A 10 10.24 -11.68 -0.51
CA THR A 10 10.19 -12.96 -1.23
C THR A 10 11.54 -13.66 -1.18
N ASP A 11 12.61 -12.91 -1.00
CA ASP A 11 13.98 -13.40 -0.84
C ASP A 11 14.63 -12.58 0.27
N ASN A 12 14.93 -13.21 1.38
CA ASN A 12 15.53 -12.57 2.55
C ASN A 12 17.01 -12.94 2.72
N SER A 13 17.70 -13.31 1.64
CA SER A 13 19.13 -13.53 1.64
C SER A 13 19.90 -12.24 1.90
N ASP A 14 21.15 -12.37 2.36
CA ASP A 14 22.03 -11.23 2.58
C ASP A 14 22.19 -10.40 1.29
N GLU A 15 22.35 -11.08 0.15
CA GLU A 15 22.48 -10.41 -1.14
C GLU A 15 21.23 -9.60 -1.50
N ALA A 16 20.05 -10.17 -1.32
CA ALA A 16 18.79 -9.47 -1.62
C ALA A 16 18.60 -8.27 -0.69
N GLN A 17 18.95 -8.38 0.58
CA GLN A 17 18.88 -7.28 1.53
C GLN A 17 19.82 -6.13 1.12
N ARG A 18 21.04 -6.44 0.71
CA ARG A 18 22.00 -5.42 0.26
C ARG A 18 21.52 -4.70 -0.98
N ARG A 19 20.95 -5.43 -1.95
CA ARG A 19 20.40 -4.85 -3.18
C ARG A 19 19.19 -3.98 -2.88
N GLY A 20 18.30 -4.43 -2.00
CA GLY A 20 17.12 -3.67 -1.60
C GLY A 20 17.48 -2.35 -0.93
N LEU A 21 18.46 -2.35 -0.03
CA LEU A 21 18.93 -1.14 0.63
C LEU A 21 19.60 -0.17 -0.35
N ALA A 22 20.40 -0.69 -1.27
CA ALA A 22 21.03 0.13 -2.30
C ALA A 22 19.98 0.80 -3.21
N MET A 23 18.93 0.08 -3.58
CA MET A 23 17.86 0.60 -4.39
C MET A 23 17.04 1.63 -3.62
N LEU A 24 16.75 1.39 -2.35
CA LEU A 24 16.03 2.34 -1.51
C LEU A 24 16.76 3.68 -1.42
N GLY A 25 18.08 3.67 -1.36
CA GLY A 25 18.90 4.89 -1.30
C GLY A 25 18.81 5.75 -2.56
N LYS A 26 18.38 5.18 -3.69
CA LYS A 26 18.29 5.87 -4.98
C LYS A 26 16.86 6.07 -5.46
N TRP A 27 15.92 5.37 -4.84
CA TRP A 27 14.53 5.37 -5.30
C TRP A 27 13.80 6.64 -4.84
N GLN A 28 12.95 7.14 -5.73
CA GLN A 28 12.03 8.23 -5.43
C GLN A 28 10.62 7.80 -5.83
N PRO A 29 9.59 8.15 -5.04
CA PRO A 29 8.22 7.93 -5.46
C PRO A 29 7.94 8.62 -6.79
N PRO A 30 7.12 8.02 -7.68
CA PRO A 30 6.74 8.69 -8.91
C PRO A 30 5.90 9.94 -8.64
N ALA A 31 5.87 10.85 -9.62
CA ALA A 31 4.99 12.01 -9.56
C ALA A 31 3.53 11.53 -9.38
N GLY A 32 2.79 12.19 -8.51
CA GLY A 32 1.41 11.81 -8.19
C GLY A 32 1.25 10.86 -7.02
N ALA A 33 2.35 10.38 -6.45
CA ALA A 33 2.32 9.54 -5.24
C ALA A 33 2.92 10.30 -4.06
N GLU A 34 2.20 10.31 -2.94
CA GLU A 34 2.65 10.91 -1.69
C GLU A 34 2.53 9.89 -0.56
N PHE A 35 3.62 9.63 0.13
CA PHE A 35 3.63 8.71 1.26
C PHE A 35 3.19 9.45 2.53
N LYS A 36 2.04 9.03 3.08
CA LYS A 36 1.50 9.55 4.34
C LYS A 36 2.05 8.78 5.54
N GLY A 37 2.49 7.57 5.34
CA GLY A 37 3.15 6.73 6.33
C GLY A 37 4.00 5.70 5.63
N PHE A 38 5.14 5.34 6.23
CA PHE A 38 6.06 4.39 5.63
C PHE A 38 6.88 3.74 6.74
N TYR A 39 6.58 2.48 7.06
CA TYR A 39 7.12 1.81 8.24
C TYR A 39 7.56 0.39 7.90
N GLY A 40 8.71 -0.02 8.44
CA GLY A 40 9.11 -1.43 8.45
C GLY A 40 8.53 -2.14 9.67
N PHE A 41 8.19 -3.41 9.52
CA PHE A 41 7.80 -4.23 10.68
C PHE A 41 9.02 -4.51 11.54
N ALA A 42 8.83 -4.48 12.87
CA ALA A 42 9.94 -4.64 13.82
C ALA A 42 10.63 -6.01 13.71
N ASP A 43 9.92 -7.04 13.24
CA ASP A 43 10.46 -8.38 13.06
C ASP A 43 11.22 -8.56 11.72
N GLY A 44 11.30 -7.53 10.89
CA GLY A 44 12.01 -7.58 9.62
C GLY A 44 11.28 -8.32 8.50
N SER A 45 10.03 -8.74 8.70
CA SER A 45 9.29 -9.55 7.70
C SER A 45 8.80 -8.75 6.51
N GLY A 46 8.69 -7.44 6.64
CA GLY A 46 8.14 -6.57 5.60
C GLY A 46 7.82 -5.20 6.16
N GLY A 47 6.76 -4.59 5.66
CA GLY A 47 6.36 -3.27 6.15
C GLY A 47 5.00 -2.85 5.65
N VAL A 48 4.65 -1.60 5.94
CA VAL A 48 3.38 -1.00 5.59
C VAL A 48 3.59 0.45 5.14
N ALA A 49 2.83 0.87 4.15
CA ALA A 49 2.79 2.27 3.72
C ALA A 49 1.34 2.69 3.54
N ILE A 50 1.08 3.95 3.83
CA ILE A 50 -0.16 4.62 3.45
C ILE A 50 0.22 5.61 2.35
N VAL A 51 -0.35 5.43 1.17
CA VAL A 51 0.05 6.18 -0.03
C VAL A 51 -1.17 6.87 -0.62
N GLU A 52 -1.07 8.19 -0.78
CA GLU A 52 -2.01 8.95 -1.61
C GLU A 52 -1.49 8.94 -3.03
N ALA A 53 -2.26 8.41 -3.97
CA ALA A 53 -1.89 8.37 -5.38
C ALA A 53 -3.03 8.91 -6.24
N ASP A 54 -2.67 9.59 -7.33
CA ASP A 54 -3.67 10.18 -8.23
C ASP A 54 -4.43 9.13 -9.03
N SER A 55 -3.87 7.93 -9.16
CA SER A 55 -4.51 6.81 -9.89
C SER A 55 -3.92 5.48 -9.44
N ALA A 56 -4.63 4.40 -9.79
CA ALA A 56 -4.11 3.05 -9.59
C ALA A 56 -2.84 2.80 -10.41
N ALA A 57 -2.73 3.42 -11.59
CA ALA A 57 -1.52 3.32 -12.42
C ALA A 57 -0.30 3.93 -11.73
N THR A 58 -0.47 5.07 -11.07
CA THR A 58 0.60 5.71 -10.29
C THR A 58 1.04 4.83 -9.15
N LEU A 59 0.09 4.21 -8.45
CA LEU A 59 0.44 3.26 -7.40
C LEU A 59 1.20 2.05 -7.95
N ALA A 60 0.76 1.50 -9.08
CA ALA A 60 1.46 0.39 -9.72
C ALA A 60 2.91 0.76 -10.07
N ARG A 61 3.15 1.99 -10.54
CA ARG A 61 4.51 2.48 -10.80
C ARG A 61 5.34 2.61 -9.52
N THR A 62 4.68 2.83 -8.39
CA THR A 62 5.36 2.91 -7.08
C THR A 62 5.90 1.56 -6.66
N THR A 63 5.12 0.49 -6.85
CA THR A 63 5.49 -0.86 -6.42
C THR A 63 6.31 -1.65 -7.44
N ALA A 64 6.11 -1.40 -8.73
CA ALA A 64 6.69 -2.20 -9.80
C ALA A 64 8.21 -2.40 -9.71
N PRO A 65 9.03 -1.38 -9.39
CA PRO A 65 10.48 -1.59 -9.30
C PRO A 65 10.90 -2.58 -8.20
N TRP A 66 10.01 -2.81 -7.22
CA TRP A 66 10.32 -3.61 -6.04
C TRP A 66 9.85 -5.06 -6.13
N THR A 67 9.07 -5.42 -7.15
CA THR A 67 8.42 -6.74 -7.22
C THR A 67 9.39 -7.91 -7.37
N THR A 68 10.65 -7.65 -7.68
CA THR A 68 11.68 -8.69 -7.70
C THR A 68 11.95 -9.24 -6.30
N TRP A 69 11.87 -8.40 -5.28
CA TRP A 69 12.21 -8.77 -3.90
C TRP A 69 11.02 -8.80 -2.97
N LEU A 70 9.93 -8.12 -3.33
CA LEU A 70 8.81 -7.91 -2.43
C LEU A 70 7.52 -8.43 -3.06
N SER A 71 6.68 -9.01 -2.23
CA SER A 71 5.29 -9.33 -2.56
C SER A 71 4.41 -8.28 -1.88
N PHE A 72 3.50 -7.67 -2.64
CA PHE A 72 2.66 -6.57 -2.17
C PHE A 72 1.21 -6.99 -2.03
N THR A 73 0.56 -6.44 -1.01
CA THR A 73 -0.91 -6.41 -0.91
C THR A 73 -1.33 -4.95 -0.89
N VAL A 74 -2.14 -4.56 -1.86
CA VAL A 74 -2.59 -3.18 -2.06
C VAL A 74 -4.08 -3.12 -1.87
N THR A 75 -4.54 -2.29 -0.94
CA THR A 75 -5.96 -2.15 -0.61
C THR A 75 -6.34 -0.67 -0.69
N PRO A 76 -7.28 -0.30 -1.59
CA PRO A 76 -7.86 1.05 -1.54
C PRO A 76 -8.58 1.22 -0.21
N ILE A 77 -8.40 2.37 0.42
CA ILE A 77 -9.01 2.66 1.71
C ILE A 77 -9.76 3.98 1.66
N LEU A 78 -10.72 4.12 2.57
CA LEU A 78 -11.56 5.30 2.70
C LEU A 78 -11.42 5.86 4.11
N PRO A 79 -11.60 7.19 4.31
CA PRO A 79 -11.81 7.73 5.64
C PRO A 79 -12.95 7.01 6.33
N ILE A 80 -12.86 6.83 7.65
CA ILE A 80 -13.86 6.06 8.38
C ILE A 80 -15.26 6.68 8.27
N GLU A 81 -15.35 7.99 8.18
CA GLU A 81 -16.61 8.70 8.02
C GLU A 81 -17.32 8.31 6.73
N GLU A 82 -16.57 8.22 5.63
CA GLU A 82 -17.11 7.80 4.33
C GLU A 82 -17.51 6.32 4.35
N ALA A 83 -16.66 5.46 4.90
CA ALA A 83 -16.97 4.04 5.02
C ALA A 83 -18.21 3.80 5.88
N SER A 84 -18.37 4.55 6.97
CA SER A 84 -19.53 4.48 7.86
C SER A 84 -20.80 4.93 7.15
N ALA A 85 -20.73 5.98 6.33
CA ALA A 85 -21.88 6.47 5.56
C ALA A 85 -22.33 5.41 4.54
N ILE A 86 -21.40 4.76 3.87
CA ILE A 86 -21.70 3.66 2.95
C ILE A 86 -22.37 2.49 3.69
N GLY A 87 -21.86 2.18 4.89
CA GLY A 87 -22.48 1.17 5.75
C GLY A 87 -23.93 1.49 6.09
N ALA A 88 -24.22 2.76 6.43
CA ALA A 88 -25.59 3.20 6.69
C ALA A 88 -26.49 3.09 5.47
N GLU A 89 -25.98 3.41 4.28
CA GLU A 89 -26.73 3.20 3.02
C GLU A 89 -27.08 1.73 2.82
N ALA A 90 -26.16 0.83 3.11
CA ALA A 90 -26.38 -0.61 2.99
C ALA A 90 -27.47 -1.10 3.95
N ILE A 91 -27.49 -0.60 5.18
CA ILE A 91 -28.53 -0.92 6.17
C ILE A 91 -29.89 -0.43 5.67
N ALA A 92 -29.96 0.81 5.19
CA ALA A 92 -31.19 1.38 4.66
C ALA A 92 -31.73 0.56 3.47
N PHE A 93 -30.86 0.11 2.59
CA PHE A 93 -31.25 -0.75 1.48
C PHE A 93 -31.83 -2.06 1.99
N ARG A 94 -31.16 -2.74 2.91
CA ARG A 94 -31.67 -4.02 3.46
C ARG A 94 -33.03 -3.83 4.14
N ASP A 95 -33.23 -2.76 4.87
CA ASP A 95 -34.50 -2.46 5.54
C ASP A 95 -35.62 -2.20 4.51
N SER A 96 -35.29 -1.64 3.34
CA SER A 96 -36.29 -1.33 2.31
C SER A 96 -36.84 -2.58 1.62
N VAL A 97 -36.15 -3.71 1.67
CA VAL A 97 -36.52 -4.95 0.98
C VAL A 97 -37.00 -6.06 1.92
N SER A 98 -36.97 -5.83 3.23
CA SER A 98 -37.39 -6.83 4.23
C SER A 98 -38.82 -6.61 4.81
#